data_143126122255d1c3fda26fd7070703cc
#
_entry.id   143126122255d1c3fda26fd7070703cc
#
_cell.length_a   1.000
_cell.length_b   1.000
_cell.length_c   1.000
_cell.angle_alpha   90.00
_cell.angle_beta   90.00
_cell.angle_gamma   90.00
#
_symmetry.space_group_name_H-M   'P 1'
#
loop_
_entity.id
_entity.type
_entity.pdbx_description
1 polymer ?
#
loop_
_entity_poly.entity_id
_entity_poly.type
_entity_poly.pdbx_seq_one_letter_code
_entity_poly.pdbx_strand_id
1 'polypeptide(L)'
;MVNSPSFPLTESLELLMQVKKTHDLKKTDKKTLAHWYHLMVLGRMLDERAPNYLKQALGWSYHAPYAGHDAIQLAIGQVFDHKTDHLFPYYRDMMTALSAGLTPEEIILNGLSKATDLASGGRHMSNHFAKPAWNIHNVSSCTGNHTLHAVGVGRAMKTYKHKGVSFSSQGESSVSEGYVYEAINGASREKLPVVFVFQDLSLIHI
;
A
#
# COMPACT_ATOMS: atom_id res chain seq x y z
N MET A 1 16.91 37.87 -6.02
CA MET A 1 16.53 37.16 -4.79
C MET A 1 15.03 36.89 -4.89
N VAL A 2 14.64 35.68 -5.20
CA VAL A 2 13.23 35.28 -5.30
C VAL A 2 12.84 34.83 -3.91
N ASN A 3 11.94 35.57 -3.25
CA ASN A 3 11.35 35.17 -1.97
C ASN A 3 10.52 33.90 -2.20
N SER A 4 11.01 32.76 -1.75
CA SER A 4 10.19 31.55 -1.63
C SER A 4 9.11 31.83 -0.57
N PRO A 5 7.83 31.54 -0.84
CA PRO A 5 6.80 31.64 0.17
C PRO A 5 7.08 30.57 1.24
N SER A 6 7.43 31.03 2.44
CA SER A 6 7.45 30.19 3.63
C SER A 6 5.99 29.84 3.97
N PHE A 7 5.58 28.61 3.67
CA PHE A 7 4.35 28.08 4.26
C PHE A 7 4.58 27.96 5.77
N PRO A 8 3.79 28.59 6.61
CA PRO A 8 3.97 28.47 8.05
C PRO A 8 3.59 27.04 8.47
N LEU A 9 4.58 26.29 8.95
CA LEU A 9 4.43 24.96 9.51
C LEU A 9 3.34 24.88 10.61
N THR A 10 3.04 25.99 11.25
CA THR A 10 1.97 26.15 12.24
C THR A 10 0.56 25.98 11.68
N GLU A 11 0.25 26.53 10.49
CA GLU A 11 -1.08 26.32 9.87
C GLU A 11 -1.32 24.89 9.44
N SER A 12 -0.29 24.19 8.94
CA SER A 12 -0.41 22.78 8.56
C SER A 12 -0.63 21.89 9.77
N LEU A 13 0.01 22.17 10.90
CA LEU A 13 -0.21 21.47 12.17
C LEU A 13 -1.58 21.76 12.78
N GLU A 14 -2.06 22.99 12.70
CA GLU A 14 -3.41 23.35 13.15
C GLU A 14 -4.50 22.70 12.29
N LEU A 15 -4.30 22.60 10.97
CA LEU A 15 -5.22 21.89 10.07
C LEU A 15 -5.26 20.38 10.39
N LEU A 16 -4.12 19.76 10.68
CA LEU A 16 -4.03 18.37 11.12
C LEU A 16 -4.67 18.15 12.49
N MET A 17 -4.58 19.12 13.39
CA MET A 17 -5.21 19.06 14.71
C MET A 17 -6.74 19.33 14.67
N GLN A 18 -7.26 19.96 13.61
CA GLN A 18 -8.70 20.16 13.42
C GLN A 18 -9.42 18.92 12.87
N VAL A 19 -8.71 17.92 12.35
CA VAL A 19 -9.29 16.64 11.96
C VAL A 19 -9.54 15.75 13.21
N LYS A 20 -10.20 16.29 14.22
CA LYS A 20 -10.82 15.48 15.28
C LYS A 20 -12.12 14.83 14.75
N LYS A 21 -12.03 13.97 13.77
CA LYS A 21 -13.02 12.92 13.63
C LYS A 21 -12.66 11.83 14.64
N THR A 22 -13.10 12.02 15.86
CA THR A 22 -13.21 10.93 16.82
C THR A 22 -14.17 9.92 16.19
N HIS A 23 -13.64 8.85 15.63
CA HIS A 23 -14.47 7.71 15.28
C HIS A 23 -15.14 7.25 16.57
N ASP A 24 -16.45 7.31 16.60
CA ASP A 24 -17.21 6.75 17.72
C ASP A 24 -17.12 5.22 17.62
N LEU A 25 -16.09 4.65 18.28
CA LEU A 25 -15.87 3.21 18.36
C LEU A 25 -17.08 2.46 18.90
N LYS A 26 -17.99 3.16 19.61
CA LYS A 26 -19.26 2.60 20.10
C LYS A 26 -20.22 2.21 18.97
N LYS A 27 -20.02 2.75 17.75
CA LYS A 27 -20.84 2.41 16.58
C LYS A 27 -20.32 1.22 15.79
N THR A 28 -19.10 0.76 16.05
CA THR A 28 -18.52 -0.40 15.40
C THR A 28 -18.84 -1.65 16.22
N ASP A 29 -19.37 -2.69 15.57
CA ASP A 29 -19.70 -3.92 16.28
C ASP A 29 -18.42 -4.65 16.76
N LYS A 30 -18.58 -5.39 17.87
CA LYS A 30 -17.46 -6.08 18.53
C LYS A 30 -16.79 -7.13 17.64
N LYS A 31 -17.54 -7.77 16.73
CA LYS A 31 -17.01 -8.80 15.84
C LYS A 31 -16.05 -8.17 14.81
N THR A 32 -16.43 -7.04 14.25
CA THR A 32 -15.59 -6.26 13.33
C THR A 32 -14.32 -5.78 14.03
N LEU A 33 -14.43 -5.23 15.25
CA LEU A 33 -13.26 -4.81 16.02
C LEU A 33 -12.32 -5.98 16.34
N ALA A 34 -12.88 -7.12 16.74
CA ALA A 34 -12.09 -8.32 17.02
C ALA A 34 -11.39 -8.85 15.75
N HIS A 35 -12.06 -8.79 14.59
CA HIS A 35 -11.48 -9.16 13.31
C HIS A 35 -10.32 -8.25 12.93
N TRP A 36 -10.48 -6.93 13.04
CA TRP A 36 -9.42 -5.97 12.76
C TRP A 36 -8.22 -6.17 13.69
N TYR A 37 -8.48 -6.35 14.98
CA TYR A 37 -7.42 -6.64 15.95
C TYR A 37 -6.68 -7.94 15.61
N HIS A 38 -7.41 -9.00 15.24
CA HIS A 38 -6.82 -10.28 14.81
C HIS A 38 -5.90 -10.09 13.60
N LEU A 39 -6.34 -9.34 12.58
CA LEU A 39 -5.52 -9.05 11.40
C LEU A 39 -4.25 -8.28 11.76
N MET A 40 -4.35 -7.28 12.63
CA MET A 40 -3.19 -6.50 13.07
C MET A 40 -2.18 -7.37 13.83
N VAL A 41 -2.65 -8.23 14.73
CA VAL A 41 -1.77 -9.16 15.46
C VAL A 41 -1.11 -10.15 14.49
N LEU A 42 -1.88 -10.73 13.57
CA LEU A 42 -1.39 -11.68 12.57
C LEU A 42 -0.35 -11.04 11.66
N GLY A 43 -0.61 -9.84 11.16
CA GLY A 43 0.32 -9.10 10.32
C GLY A 43 1.62 -8.79 11.06
N ARG A 44 1.55 -8.40 12.32
CA ARG A 44 2.75 -8.19 13.17
C ARG A 44 3.57 -9.47 13.36
N MET A 45 2.90 -10.58 13.60
CA MET A 45 3.59 -11.88 13.73
C MET A 45 4.32 -12.27 12.44
N LEU A 46 3.74 -11.97 11.26
CA LEU A 46 4.39 -12.20 9.97
C LEU A 46 5.59 -11.27 9.78
N ASP A 47 5.41 -9.98 10.07
CA ASP A 47 6.46 -8.94 9.96
C ASP A 47 7.67 -9.28 10.84
N GLU A 48 7.44 -9.68 12.08
CA GLU A 48 8.49 -10.05 13.04
C GLU A 48 9.19 -11.37 12.69
N ARG A 49 8.52 -12.28 11.97
CA ARG A 49 9.12 -13.56 11.55
C ARG A 49 9.96 -13.45 10.28
N ALA A 50 9.67 -12.53 9.39
CA ALA A 50 10.37 -12.37 8.11
C ALA A 50 11.90 -12.25 8.26
N PRO A 51 12.47 -11.45 9.19
CA PRO A 51 13.90 -11.38 9.41
C PRO A 51 14.57 -12.72 9.80
N ASN A 52 13.83 -13.62 10.44
CA ASN A 52 14.37 -14.93 10.81
C ASN A 52 14.57 -15.81 9.58
N TYR A 53 13.65 -15.77 8.61
CA TYR A 53 13.81 -16.48 7.33
C TYR A 53 14.96 -15.91 6.50
N LEU A 54 15.12 -14.59 6.51
CA LEU A 54 16.25 -13.90 5.86
C LEU A 54 17.58 -14.36 6.46
N LYS A 55 17.72 -14.32 7.79
CA LYS A 55 18.95 -14.75 8.51
C LYS A 55 19.31 -16.22 8.27
N GLN A 56 18.32 -17.07 8.07
CA GLN A 56 18.50 -18.49 7.83
C GLN A 56 18.70 -18.84 6.36
N ALA A 57 18.74 -17.86 5.47
CA ALA A 57 18.83 -18.03 4.02
C ALA A 57 17.73 -18.97 3.44
N LEU A 58 16.54 -18.93 4.01
CA LEU A 58 15.40 -19.77 3.61
C LEU A 58 14.59 -19.21 2.44
N GLY A 59 15.14 -18.26 1.70
CA GLY A 59 14.53 -17.67 0.51
C GLY A 59 13.97 -16.27 0.68
N TRP A 60 13.75 -15.79 1.89
CA TRP A 60 13.33 -14.40 2.13
C TRP A 60 14.51 -13.47 1.83
N SER A 61 14.52 -12.87 0.64
CA SER A 61 15.66 -12.10 0.12
C SER A 61 15.70 -10.66 0.61
N TYR A 62 14.56 -10.12 1.01
CA TYR A 62 14.40 -8.73 1.41
C TYR A 62 13.23 -8.61 2.39
N HIS A 63 13.39 -7.77 3.41
CA HIS A 63 12.30 -7.45 4.33
C HIS A 63 12.26 -5.94 4.62
N ALA A 64 11.10 -5.35 4.39
CA ALA A 64 10.79 -3.98 4.75
C ALA A 64 9.64 -4.00 5.75
N PRO A 65 9.91 -3.74 7.04
CA PRO A 65 8.87 -3.75 8.06
C PRO A 65 7.87 -2.63 7.81
N TYR A 66 6.59 -2.91 8.10
CA TYR A 66 5.51 -1.93 7.98
C TYR A 66 5.10 -1.34 9.34
N ALA A 67 5.82 -1.69 10.40
CA ALA A 67 5.55 -1.26 11.76
C ALA A 67 5.29 0.25 11.85
N GLY A 68 4.18 0.64 12.50
CA GLY A 68 3.73 2.03 12.57
C GLY A 68 2.67 2.42 11.54
N HIS A 69 2.55 1.67 10.43
CA HIS A 69 1.53 1.89 9.40
C HIS A 69 0.31 0.96 9.55
N ASP A 70 0.25 0.18 10.61
CA ASP A 70 -0.73 -0.91 10.84
C ASP A 70 -2.18 -0.47 10.58
N ALA A 71 -2.59 0.63 11.20
CA ALA A 71 -3.99 1.06 11.16
C ALA A 71 -4.42 1.58 9.78
N ILE A 72 -3.57 2.38 9.13
CA ILE A 72 -3.90 2.92 7.80
C ILE A 72 -3.89 1.83 6.74
N GLN A 73 -2.92 0.92 6.80
CA GLN A 73 -2.85 -0.20 5.87
C GLN A 73 -4.03 -1.17 6.05
N LEU A 74 -4.44 -1.45 7.30
CA LEU A 74 -5.66 -2.18 7.59
C LEU A 74 -6.87 -1.50 6.94
N ALA A 75 -7.02 -0.19 7.14
CA ALA A 75 -8.15 0.56 6.61
C ALA A 75 -8.20 0.52 5.08
N ILE A 76 -7.06 0.68 4.40
CA ILE A 76 -6.98 0.62 2.93
C ILE A 76 -7.43 -0.76 2.43
N GLY A 77 -6.92 -1.85 3.02
CA GLY A 77 -7.33 -3.19 2.63
C GLY A 77 -8.81 -3.49 2.90
N GLN A 78 -9.40 -2.89 3.95
CA GLN A 78 -10.83 -3.08 4.27
C GLN A 78 -11.77 -2.29 3.34
N VAL A 79 -11.32 -1.20 2.73
CA VAL A 79 -12.14 -0.45 1.76
C VAL A 79 -11.95 -0.94 0.32
N PHE A 80 -10.92 -1.73 0.06
CA PHE A 80 -10.65 -2.30 -1.24
C PHE A 80 -11.67 -3.38 -1.61
N ASP A 81 -12.36 -3.21 -2.73
CA ASP A 81 -13.25 -4.21 -3.29
C ASP A 81 -12.61 -4.87 -4.52
N HIS A 82 -12.10 -6.09 -4.35
CA HIS A 82 -11.43 -6.86 -5.40
C HIS A 82 -12.27 -7.10 -6.66
N LYS A 83 -13.59 -6.86 -6.62
CA LYS A 83 -14.48 -7.02 -7.78
C LYS A 83 -14.48 -5.81 -8.70
N THR A 84 -14.18 -4.64 -8.17
CA THR A 84 -14.28 -3.36 -8.89
C THR A 84 -13.01 -2.54 -8.86
N ASP A 85 -12.22 -2.68 -7.80
CA ASP A 85 -11.02 -1.90 -7.58
C ASP A 85 -9.76 -2.63 -8.07
N HIS A 86 -8.69 -1.85 -8.23
CA HIS A 86 -7.37 -2.34 -8.57
C HIS A 86 -6.36 -1.84 -7.53
N LEU A 87 -5.51 -2.73 -7.03
CA LEU A 87 -4.50 -2.42 -6.03
C LEU A 87 -3.09 -2.67 -6.58
N PHE A 88 -2.26 -1.64 -6.52
CA PHE A 88 -0.83 -1.69 -6.82
C PHE A 88 -0.07 -1.49 -5.51
N PRO A 89 0.19 -2.58 -4.77
CA PRO A 89 0.77 -2.49 -3.44
C PRO A 89 2.26 -2.21 -3.52
N TYR A 90 2.76 -1.54 -2.49
CA TYR A 90 4.16 -1.29 -2.24
C TYR A 90 4.75 -2.42 -1.37
N TYR A 91 6.05 -2.60 -1.37
CA TYR A 91 6.69 -3.72 -0.66
C TYR A 91 6.56 -3.66 0.88
N ARG A 92 6.13 -2.52 1.45
CA ARG A 92 5.76 -2.39 2.86
C ARG A 92 4.28 -2.65 3.13
N ASP A 93 3.47 -2.90 2.12
CA ASP A 93 2.02 -3.03 2.24
C ASP A 93 1.56 -4.42 2.71
N MET A 94 2.36 -5.09 3.54
CA MET A 94 1.99 -6.42 4.03
C MET A 94 0.63 -6.41 4.73
N MET A 95 0.38 -5.40 5.57
CA MET A 95 -0.90 -5.29 6.27
C MET A 95 -2.05 -4.93 5.30
N THR A 96 -1.79 -4.08 4.29
CA THR A 96 -2.77 -3.80 3.24
C THR A 96 -3.12 -5.08 2.47
N ALA A 97 -2.11 -5.85 2.06
CA ALA A 97 -2.31 -7.11 1.33
C ALA A 97 -3.10 -8.13 2.16
N LEU A 98 -2.73 -8.31 3.43
CA LEU A 98 -3.41 -9.20 4.36
C LEU A 98 -4.86 -8.76 4.59
N SER A 99 -5.09 -7.47 4.80
CA SER A 99 -6.42 -6.90 5.02
C SER A 99 -7.28 -6.93 3.76
N ALA A 100 -6.69 -6.84 2.57
CA ALA A 100 -7.34 -7.02 1.28
C ALA A 100 -7.67 -8.49 0.97
N GLY A 101 -7.19 -9.42 1.80
CA GLY A 101 -7.56 -10.84 1.77
C GLY A 101 -6.51 -11.80 1.23
N LEU A 102 -5.24 -11.40 1.14
CA LEU A 102 -4.18 -12.38 1.02
C LEU A 102 -4.10 -13.20 2.31
N THR A 103 -3.87 -14.49 2.17
CA THR A 103 -3.67 -15.36 3.32
C THR A 103 -2.23 -15.28 3.83
N PRO A 104 -1.98 -15.60 5.10
CA PRO A 104 -0.61 -15.73 5.63
C PRO A 104 0.25 -16.69 4.82
N GLU A 105 -0.35 -17.79 4.33
CA GLU A 105 0.34 -18.76 3.48
C GLU A 105 0.79 -18.13 2.15
N GLU A 106 -0.08 -17.38 1.46
CA GLU A 106 0.25 -16.69 0.21
C GLU A 106 1.41 -15.69 0.42
N ILE A 107 1.41 -14.97 1.54
CA ILE A 107 2.49 -14.04 1.91
C ILE A 107 3.81 -14.79 2.17
N ILE A 108 3.77 -15.90 2.89
CA ILE A 108 4.94 -16.72 3.19
C ILE A 108 5.49 -17.37 1.91
N LEU A 109 4.64 -17.89 1.03
CA LEU A 109 5.05 -18.48 -0.24
C LEU A 109 5.78 -17.47 -1.13
N ASN A 110 5.29 -16.22 -1.18
CA ASN A 110 5.99 -15.12 -1.84
C ASN A 110 7.34 -14.81 -1.17
N GLY A 111 7.35 -14.67 0.15
CA GLY A 111 8.56 -14.39 0.93
C GLY A 111 9.64 -15.45 0.72
N LEU A 112 9.26 -16.72 0.65
CA LEU A 112 10.17 -17.87 0.49
C LEU A 112 10.43 -18.23 -0.98
N SER A 113 9.98 -17.42 -1.94
CA SER A 113 10.18 -17.62 -3.39
C SER A 113 9.77 -19.02 -3.87
N LYS A 114 8.59 -19.49 -3.43
CA LYS A 114 8.08 -20.81 -3.80
C LYS A 114 7.44 -20.81 -5.19
N ALA A 115 7.53 -21.92 -5.91
CA ALA A 115 6.90 -22.07 -7.23
C ALA A 115 5.37 -21.90 -7.20
N THR A 116 4.74 -22.12 -6.04
CA THR A 116 3.31 -21.93 -5.79
C THR A 116 2.92 -20.51 -5.39
N ASP A 117 3.89 -19.57 -5.32
CA ASP A 117 3.61 -18.16 -5.09
C ASP A 117 2.71 -17.58 -6.18
N LEU A 118 1.56 -17.04 -5.79
CA LEU A 118 0.57 -16.47 -6.72
C LEU A 118 1.05 -15.19 -7.41
N ALA A 119 1.97 -14.46 -6.77
CA ALA A 119 2.47 -13.20 -7.29
C ALA A 119 3.37 -13.40 -8.51
N SER A 120 4.26 -14.40 -8.47
CA SER A 120 5.29 -14.55 -9.50
C SER A 120 5.76 -15.96 -9.76
N GLY A 121 5.24 -16.97 -9.04
CA GLY A 121 5.79 -18.33 -9.07
C GLY A 121 7.24 -18.37 -8.56
N GLY A 122 7.53 -17.59 -7.53
CA GLY A 122 8.85 -17.52 -6.89
C GLY A 122 9.91 -16.75 -7.66
N ARG A 123 9.55 -15.98 -8.70
CA ARG A 123 10.51 -15.25 -9.56
C ARG A 123 10.74 -13.80 -9.12
N HIS A 124 9.92 -13.28 -8.23
CA HIS A 124 10.03 -11.92 -7.72
C HIS A 124 10.68 -11.88 -6.34
N MET A 125 11.15 -10.71 -5.94
CA MET A 125 11.63 -10.47 -4.58
C MET A 125 10.50 -10.65 -3.57
N SER A 126 10.87 -11.00 -2.34
CA SER A 126 9.94 -11.03 -1.19
C SER A 126 9.22 -9.69 -1.03
N ASN A 127 8.03 -9.72 -0.45
CA ASN A 127 7.19 -8.54 -0.20
C ASN A 127 6.63 -7.86 -1.49
N HIS A 128 6.68 -8.54 -2.63
CA HIS A 128 5.99 -8.06 -3.83
C HIS A 128 4.66 -8.80 -3.97
N PHE A 129 3.71 -8.34 -3.17
CA PHE A 129 2.40 -8.98 -3.02
C PHE A 129 1.56 -8.83 -4.29
N ALA A 130 0.98 -9.92 -4.77
CA ALA A 130 0.00 -9.88 -5.83
C ALA A 130 -0.98 -11.05 -5.74
N LYS A 131 -2.20 -10.81 -6.21
CA LYS A 131 -3.25 -11.82 -6.39
C LYS A 131 -4.06 -11.41 -7.62
N PRO A 132 -3.59 -11.76 -8.84
CA PRO A 132 -4.16 -11.27 -10.09
C PRO A 132 -5.66 -11.53 -10.21
N ALA A 133 -6.15 -12.66 -9.71
CA ALA A 133 -7.57 -12.99 -9.69
C ALA A 133 -8.44 -12.01 -8.86
N TRP A 134 -7.80 -11.19 -8.02
CA TRP A 134 -8.44 -10.20 -7.15
C TRP A 134 -8.02 -8.77 -7.50
N ASN A 135 -7.49 -8.54 -8.70
CA ASN A 135 -6.99 -7.23 -9.13
C ASN A 135 -5.92 -6.62 -8.21
N ILE A 136 -5.19 -7.45 -7.49
CA ILE A 136 -3.99 -7.06 -6.76
C ILE A 136 -2.82 -7.35 -7.68
N HIS A 137 -2.23 -6.28 -8.21
CA HIS A 137 -1.26 -6.36 -9.28
C HIS A 137 0.16 -6.54 -8.78
N ASN A 138 0.93 -7.33 -9.51
CA ASN A 138 2.35 -7.40 -9.28
C ASN A 138 3.03 -6.09 -9.71
N VAL A 139 3.96 -5.61 -8.90
CA VAL A 139 4.66 -4.36 -9.14
C VAL A 139 6.17 -4.61 -9.28
N SER A 140 6.83 -3.75 -10.02
CA SER A 140 8.28 -3.80 -10.19
C SER A 140 9.00 -3.29 -8.94
N SER A 141 10.25 -3.71 -8.76
CA SER A 141 11.14 -3.18 -7.71
C SER A 141 11.66 -1.77 -8.00
N CYS A 142 11.49 -1.26 -9.24
CA CYS A 142 11.77 0.15 -9.56
C CYS A 142 10.79 1.02 -8.79
N THR A 143 11.30 1.77 -7.81
CA THR A 143 10.50 2.57 -6.87
C THR A 143 9.54 3.51 -7.59
N GLY A 144 8.24 3.39 -7.27
CA GLY A 144 7.21 4.29 -7.77
C GLY A 144 6.74 4.08 -9.22
N ASN A 145 7.38 3.21 -10.04
CA ASN A 145 6.99 3.07 -11.44
C ASN A 145 5.57 2.52 -11.64
N HIS A 146 5.05 1.77 -10.67
CA HIS A 146 3.69 1.24 -10.69
C HIS A 146 2.61 2.32 -10.60
N THR A 147 2.97 3.56 -10.24
CA THR A 147 2.03 4.70 -10.31
C THR A 147 1.53 4.94 -11.73
N LEU A 148 2.40 4.82 -12.73
CA LEU A 148 2.02 4.92 -14.14
C LEU A 148 1.04 3.81 -14.53
N HIS A 149 1.26 2.58 -14.07
CA HIS A 149 0.36 1.45 -14.31
C HIS A 149 -1.01 1.70 -13.66
N ALA A 150 -1.04 2.17 -12.41
CA ALA A 150 -2.27 2.51 -11.71
C ALA A 150 -3.07 3.61 -12.43
N VAL A 151 -2.39 4.62 -12.95
CA VAL A 151 -3.00 5.69 -13.76
C VAL A 151 -3.52 5.14 -15.09
N GLY A 152 -2.76 4.24 -15.73
CA GLY A 152 -3.21 3.55 -16.94
C GLY A 152 -4.51 2.76 -16.74
N VAL A 153 -4.60 2.03 -15.62
CA VAL A 153 -5.83 1.32 -15.21
C VAL A 153 -6.96 2.31 -14.93
N GLY A 154 -6.70 3.38 -14.17
CA GLY A 154 -7.71 4.42 -13.91
C GLY A 154 -8.23 5.06 -15.19
N ARG A 155 -7.37 5.27 -16.19
CA ARG A 155 -7.77 5.76 -17.53
C ARG A 155 -8.64 4.75 -18.25
N ALA A 156 -8.29 3.46 -18.24
CA ALA A 156 -9.09 2.39 -18.82
C ALA A 156 -10.47 2.31 -18.14
N MET A 157 -10.51 2.34 -16.80
CA MET A 157 -11.76 2.35 -16.02
C MET A 157 -12.67 3.50 -16.45
N LYS A 158 -12.13 4.72 -16.57
CA LYS A 158 -12.90 5.88 -17.03
C LYS A 158 -13.39 5.71 -18.47
N THR A 159 -12.53 5.25 -19.38
CA THR A 159 -12.84 5.08 -20.80
C THR A 159 -13.94 4.04 -21.01
N TYR A 160 -13.85 2.92 -20.32
CA TYR A 160 -14.81 1.82 -20.41
C TYR A 160 -15.97 1.92 -19.42
N LYS A 161 -16.05 3.02 -18.66
CA LYS A 161 -17.10 3.28 -17.66
C LYS A 161 -17.19 2.18 -16.57
N HIS A 162 -16.08 1.57 -16.22
CA HIS A 162 -16.00 0.66 -15.08
C HIS A 162 -16.09 1.44 -13.76
N LYS A 163 -16.79 0.86 -12.79
CA LYS A 163 -16.84 1.37 -11.42
C LYS A 163 -15.57 0.95 -10.67
N GLY A 164 -15.26 1.67 -9.60
CA GLY A 164 -14.14 1.36 -8.72
C GLY A 164 -13.02 2.38 -8.79
N VAL A 165 -11.95 2.09 -8.08
CA VAL A 165 -10.79 2.96 -7.88
C VAL A 165 -9.51 2.17 -8.10
N SER A 166 -8.49 2.81 -8.67
CA SER A 166 -7.14 2.26 -8.74
C SER A 166 -6.30 2.84 -7.60
N PHE A 167 -5.85 1.99 -6.67
CA PHE A 167 -4.98 2.37 -5.56
C PHE A 167 -3.52 2.14 -5.94
N SER A 168 -2.68 3.15 -5.72
CA SER A 168 -1.23 3.06 -5.88
C SER A 168 -0.54 3.48 -4.60
N SER A 169 0.21 2.57 -3.99
CA SER A 169 0.89 2.80 -2.71
C SER A 169 2.40 2.80 -2.90
N GLN A 170 3.08 3.76 -2.29
CA GLN A 170 4.54 3.89 -2.31
C GLN A 170 5.07 4.66 -1.11
N GLY A 171 6.40 4.57 -0.88
CA GLY A 171 7.07 5.37 0.13
C GLY A 171 7.33 6.80 -0.32
N GLU A 172 7.61 7.70 0.62
CA GLU A 172 7.87 9.12 0.37
C GLU A 172 9.06 9.36 -0.57
N SER A 173 10.10 8.55 -0.49
CA SER A 173 11.27 8.69 -1.36
C SER A 173 10.93 8.51 -2.83
N SER A 174 9.94 7.66 -3.14
CA SER A 174 9.47 7.43 -4.51
C SER A 174 8.75 8.63 -5.10
N VAL A 175 8.26 9.55 -4.26
CA VAL A 175 7.58 10.77 -4.73
C VAL A 175 8.53 11.68 -5.51
N SER A 176 9.84 11.57 -5.28
CA SER A 176 10.86 12.35 -6.00
C SER A 176 11.11 11.86 -7.43
N GLU A 177 10.58 10.68 -7.80
CA GLU A 177 10.75 10.15 -9.16
C GLU A 177 9.88 10.93 -10.18
N GLY A 178 10.49 11.30 -11.31
CA GLY A 178 9.84 12.13 -12.33
C GLY A 178 8.51 11.54 -12.84
N TYR A 179 8.48 10.24 -13.09
CA TYR A 179 7.27 9.55 -13.57
C TYR A 179 6.14 9.50 -12.53
N VAL A 180 6.42 9.66 -11.23
CA VAL A 180 5.38 9.80 -10.20
C VAL A 180 4.66 11.15 -10.37
N TYR A 181 5.43 12.23 -10.60
CA TYR A 181 4.84 13.54 -10.93
C TYR A 181 4.02 13.51 -12.21
N GLU A 182 4.53 12.83 -13.25
CA GLU A 182 3.80 12.66 -14.51
C GLU A 182 2.49 11.89 -14.30
N ALA A 183 2.52 10.83 -13.50
CA ALA A 183 1.35 10.03 -13.15
C ALA A 183 0.29 10.87 -12.42
N ILE A 184 0.70 11.63 -11.39
CA ILE A 184 -0.20 12.51 -10.62
C ILE A 184 -0.78 13.59 -11.53
N ASN A 185 0.05 14.26 -12.33
CA ASN A 185 -0.39 15.29 -13.25
C ASN A 185 -1.40 14.74 -14.28
N GLY A 186 -1.10 13.59 -14.88
CA GLY A 186 -2.00 12.91 -15.81
C GLY A 186 -3.33 12.55 -15.17
N ALA A 187 -3.30 11.94 -13.98
CA ALA A 187 -4.50 11.55 -13.25
C ALA A 187 -5.37 12.77 -12.86
N SER A 188 -4.74 13.85 -12.39
CA SER A 188 -5.41 15.09 -12.01
C SER A 188 -6.07 15.75 -13.22
N ARG A 189 -5.30 15.97 -14.30
CA ARG A 189 -5.78 16.62 -15.52
C ARG A 189 -6.95 15.87 -16.15
N GLU A 190 -6.89 14.55 -16.16
CA GLU A 190 -7.92 13.70 -16.75
C GLU A 190 -9.03 13.33 -15.74
N LYS A 191 -8.91 13.73 -14.47
CA LYS A 191 -9.86 13.38 -13.40
C LYS A 191 -10.11 11.86 -13.35
N LEU A 192 -9.01 11.11 -13.22
CA LEU A 192 -9.06 9.65 -13.18
C LEU A 192 -9.41 9.13 -11.78
N PRO A 193 -10.07 7.96 -11.67
CA PRO A 193 -10.38 7.33 -10.39
C PRO A 193 -9.14 6.64 -9.81
N VAL A 194 -8.16 7.41 -9.38
CA VAL A 194 -6.90 6.91 -8.80
C VAL A 194 -6.71 7.51 -7.42
N VAL A 195 -6.35 6.67 -6.45
CA VAL A 195 -5.91 7.07 -5.11
C VAL A 195 -4.43 6.78 -4.98
N PHE A 196 -3.64 7.83 -4.73
CA PHE A 196 -2.23 7.71 -4.41
C PHE A 196 -2.06 7.66 -2.90
N VAL A 197 -1.38 6.64 -2.41
CA VAL A 197 -1.06 6.46 -0.99
C VAL A 197 0.44 6.65 -0.82
N PHE A 198 0.84 7.70 -0.14
CA PHE A 198 2.23 7.98 0.20
C PHE A 198 2.48 7.64 1.66
N GLN A 199 3.38 6.68 1.88
CA GLN A 199 3.76 6.27 3.23
C GLN A 199 5.00 7.06 3.64
N ASP A 200 4.81 8.02 4.54
CA ASP A 200 5.89 8.81 5.11
C ASP A 200 6.61 7.99 6.18
N LEU A 201 7.87 7.71 5.95
CA LEU A 201 8.76 6.98 6.83
C LEU A 201 9.67 7.91 7.62
N SER A 202 9.53 9.22 7.43
CA SER A 202 10.36 10.25 8.08
C SER A 202 11.87 10.06 7.89
N LEU A 203 12.28 9.50 6.76
CA LEU A 203 13.69 9.18 6.50
C LEU A 203 14.61 10.40 6.51
N ILE A 204 14.07 11.59 6.28
CA ILE A 204 14.81 12.86 6.35
C ILE A 204 15.15 13.29 7.78
N HIS A 205 14.58 12.64 8.79
CA HIS A 205 14.79 12.94 10.22
C HIS A 205 15.72 11.92 10.93
N ILE A 206 16.28 10.97 10.16
CA ILE A 206 17.19 9.95 10.71
C ILE A 206 18.64 10.41 10.63
#